data_7c7ff5aeeef2f3b6ea731cefd8834066
#
_entry.id   7c7ff5aeeef2f3b6ea731cefd8834066
#
_cell.length_a   1.000
_cell.length_b   1.000
_cell.length_c   1.000
_cell.angle_alpha   90.00
_cell.angle_beta   90.00
_cell.angle_gamma   90.00
#
_symmetry.space_group_name_H-M   'P 1'
#
loop_
_entity.id
_entity.type
_entity.pdbx_description
1 polymer ?
#
loop_
_entity_poly.entity_id
_entity_poly.type
_entity_poly.pdbx_seq_one_letter_code
_entity_poly.pdbx_strand_id
1 'polypeptide(L)'
;MKQQASHDQIVLVAPLTGPVVPLADVPDPVFSGGMFGDGIGIDPLEGRLLAPCAGVVSHVARTGHAVTIAADGGAEILLHIGIDTVELNGLGFTAKIAEGARVAAGDLLIEFDQDAIARAAHSLVSVIAIANSDAFEVVERAGAGVVKAGETPLLALRARGAGASAGTSASASAGAAADASCAQPAAEARKSITLTQPGGLHARPAARAREAARGLDGRHRG
;
A
#
# COMPACT_ATOMS: atom_id res chain seq x y z
N MET A 1 -7.77 38.23 11.00
CA MET A 1 -6.87 38.27 9.83
C MET A 1 -7.21 37.06 9.01
N LYS A 2 -7.86 37.23 7.84
CA LYS A 2 -8.15 36.13 6.90
C LYS A 2 -6.84 35.77 6.22
N GLN A 3 -6.34 34.53 6.45
CA GLN A 3 -5.23 33.97 5.73
C GLN A 3 -5.65 33.88 4.24
N GLN A 4 -4.99 34.65 3.42
CA GLN A 4 -5.06 34.47 1.96
C GLN A 4 -4.48 33.09 1.67
N ALA A 5 -5.33 32.15 1.29
CA ALA A 5 -4.89 30.90 0.67
C ALA A 5 -4.14 31.32 -0.61
N SER A 6 -2.85 31.13 -0.62
CA SER A 6 -2.02 31.31 -1.81
C SER A 6 -2.52 30.32 -2.87
N HIS A 7 -2.86 30.81 -4.07
CA HIS A 7 -3.41 30.05 -5.20
C HIS A 7 -2.48 28.94 -5.75
N ASP A 8 -1.37 28.64 -5.04
CA ASP A 8 -0.28 27.78 -5.48
C ASP A 8 -0.13 26.48 -4.67
N GLN A 9 -1.08 26.18 -3.79
CA GLN A 9 -0.99 24.99 -2.93
C GLN A 9 -2.16 24.03 -3.19
N ILE A 10 -1.83 22.75 -3.31
CA ILE A 10 -2.81 21.67 -3.32
C ILE A 10 -2.95 21.16 -1.88
N VAL A 11 -4.15 21.27 -1.32
CA VAL A 11 -4.44 20.74 0.02
C VAL A 11 -5.10 19.38 -0.13
N LEU A 12 -4.50 18.35 0.46
CA LEU A 12 -5.04 17.02 0.57
C LEU A 12 -5.76 16.89 1.92
N VAL A 13 -7.02 16.49 1.91
CA VAL A 13 -7.73 16.07 3.11
C VAL A 13 -7.41 14.62 3.44
N ALA A 14 -7.56 14.22 4.70
CA ALA A 14 -7.34 12.84 5.13
C ALA A 14 -8.24 11.88 4.35
N PRO A 15 -7.70 10.87 3.67
CA PRO A 15 -8.51 9.89 2.95
C PRO A 15 -9.07 8.80 3.85
N LEU A 16 -8.56 8.69 5.08
CA LEU A 16 -8.91 7.70 6.09
C LEU A 16 -9.10 8.38 7.45
N THR A 17 -9.99 7.82 8.28
CA THR A 17 -10.10 8.21 9.68
C THR A 17 -9.15 7.38 10.51
N GLY A 18 -8.26 8.01 11.29
CA GLY A 18 -7.33 7.29 12.17
C GLY A 18 -6.16 8.13 12.66
N PRO A 19 -5.33 7.57 13.54
CA PRO A 19 -4.10 8.22 13.98
C PRO A 19 -3.11 8.37 12.83
N VAL A 20 -2.46 9.52 12.79
CA VAL A 20 -1.38 9.82 11.83
C VAL A 20 -0.11 9.07 12.23
N VAL A 21 0.55 8.47 11.26
CA VAL A 21 1.82 7.78 11.38
C VAL A 21 2.86 8.51 10.52
N PRO A 22 3.98 8.99 11.08
CA PRO A 22 5.06 9.53 10.28
C PRO A 22 5.53 8.53 9.23
N LEU A 23 5.89 9.00 8.03
CA LEU A 23 6.31 8.09 6.95
C LEU A 23 7.50 7.20 7.37
N ALA A 24 8.43 7.74 8.17
CA ALA A 24 9.59 7.01 8.69
C ALA A 24 9.22 5.86 9.65
N ASP A 25 8.03 5.90 10.26
CA ASP A 25 7.54 4.90 11.21
C ASP A 25 6.64 3.85 10.55
N VAL A 26 6.40 3.97 9.25
CA VAL A 26 5.65 2.95 8.48
C VAL A 26 6.47 1.66 8.45
N PRO A 27 5.87 0.49 8.81
CA PRO A 27 6.60 -0.77 8.93
C PRO A 27 6.89 -1.42 7.56
N ASP A 28 7.41 -0.64 6.62
CA ASP A 28 7.82 -1.06 5.29
C ASP A 28 8.99 -0.19 4.82
N PRO A 29 10.16 -0.80 4.48
CA PRO A 29 11.36 -0.06 4.09
C PRO A 29 11.22 0.70 2.77
N VAL A 30 10.29 0.28 1.90
CA VAL A 30 10.05 0.94 0.61
C VAL A 30 9.33 2.27 0.83
N PHE A 31 8.32 2.29 1.72
CA PHE A 31 7.61 3.51 2.08
C PHE A 31 8.42 4.38 3.04
N SER A 32 8.93 3.81 4.13
CA SER A 32 9.70 4.57 5.12
C SER A 32 11.02 5.14 4.56
N GLY A 33 11.60 4.47 3.57
CA GLY A 33 12.75 4.96 2.81
C GLY A 33 12.44 6.00 1.73
N GLY A 34 11.16 6.35 1.53
CA GLY A 34 10.73 7.37 0.56
C GLY A 34 10.87 6.96 -0.91
N MET A 35 10.95 5.66 -1.23
CA MET A 35 11.09 5.19 -2.62
C MET A 35 9.87 5.52 -3.50
N PHE A 36 8.69 5.65 -2.91
CA PHE A 36 7.47 6.12 -3.58
C PHE A 36 7.22 7.63 -3.39
N GLY A 37 8.25 8.36 -2.99
CA GLY A 37 8.17 9.78 -2.71
C GLY A 37 7.88 10.12 -1.26
N ASP A 38 7.64 11.40 -1.01
CA ASP A 38 7.31 11.92 0.31
C ASP A 38 5.83 11.71 0.63
N GLY A 39 5.49 11.63 1.90
CA GLY A 39 4.11 11.33 2.29
C GLY A 39 3.89 11.19 3.79
N ILE A 40 2.83 10.44 4.13
CA ILE A 40 2.39 10.23 5.50
C ILE A 40 1.60 8.92 5.59
N GLY A 41 1.62 8.28 6.76
CA GLY A 41 0.79 7.11 7.07
C GLY A 41 -0.45 7.49 7.89
N ILE A 42 -1.47 6.65 7.82
CA ILE A 42 -2.65 6.66 8.71
C ILE A 42 -2.93 5.21 9.11
N ASP A 43 -3.12 4.96 10.40
CA ASP A 43 -3.62 3.67 10.88
C ASP A 43 -5.17 3.74 10.90
N PRO A 44 -5.88 3.05 9.97
CA PRO A 44 -7.30 3.30 9.76
C PRO A 44 -8.17 2.72 10.88
N LEU A 45 -9.17 3.49 11.30
CA LEU A 45 -10.22 3.08 12.24
C LEU A 45 -11.52 2.68 11.53
N GLU A 46 -11.62 2.94 10.21
CA GLU A 46 -12.78 2.64 9.37
C GLU A 46 -12.34 2.04 8.03
N GLY A 47 -13.12 1.09 7.51
CA GLY A 47 -12.84 0.39 6.24
C GLY A 47 -13.27 1.19 5.00
N ARG A 48 -12.99 2.48 4.92
CA ARG A 48 -13.40 3.37 3.83
C ARG A 48 -12.28 4.29 3.42
N LEU A 49 -11.81 4.15 2.18
CA LEU A 49 -10.84 5.08 1.58
C LEU A 49 -11.57 6.11 0.74
N LEU A 50 -11.34 7.39 1.03
CA LEU A 50 -11.92 8.53 0.33
C LEU A 50 -10.87 9.25 -0.53
N ALA A 51 -11.32 9.98 -1.55
CA ALA A 51 -10.44 10.83 -2.35
C ALA A 51 -9.94 12.02 -1.51
N PRO A 52 -8.61 12.26 -1.46
CA PRO A 52 -8.04 13.36 -0.67
C PRO A 52 -8.14 14.72 -1.36
N CYS A 53 -8.40 14.74 -2.66
CA CYS A 53 -8.50 15.96 -3.47
C CYS A 53 -9.35 15.72 -4.71
N ALA A 54 -9.67 16.79 -5.43
CA ALA A 54 -10.25 16.71 -6.76
C ALA A 54 -9.18 16.30 -7.79
N GLY A 55 -9.58 15.43 -8.74
CA GLY A 55 -8.68 14.94 -9.77
C GLY A 55 -9.29 13.82 -10.61
N VAL A 56 -8.42 13.10 -11.31
CA VAL A 56 -8.79 11.93 -12.12
C VAL A 56 -8.07 10.71 -11.56
N VAL A 57 -8.77 9.61 -11.40
CA VAL A 57 -8.16 8.31 -11.02
C VAL A 57 -7.30 7.84 -12.19
N SER A 58 -5.99 7.89 -12.02
CA SER A 58 -5.03 7.49 -13.05
C SER A 58 -4.78 5.99 -13.05
N HIS A 59 -4.88 5.34 -11.88
CA HIS A 59 -4.71 3.90 -11.75
C HIS A 59 -5.49 3.33 -10.57
N VAL A 60 -6.01 2.10 -10.75
CA VAL A 60 -6.59 1.28 -9.67
C VAL A 60 -5.90 -0.08 -9.70
N ALA A 61 -5.21 -0.45 -8.64
CA ALA A 61 -4.58 -1.77 -8.54
C ALA A 61 -5.62 -2.87 -8.72
N ARG A 62 -5.31 -3.87 -9.52
CA ARG A 62 -6.22 -4.99 -9.86
C ARG A 62 -6.77 -5.71 -8.63
N THR A 63 -6.01 -5.77 -7.56
CA THR A 63 -6.39 -6.33 -6.25
C THR A 63 -7.13 -5.33 -5.36
N GLY A 64 -7.35 -4.09 -5.81
CA GLY A 64 -8.13 -3.08 -5.09
C GLY A 64 -7.46 -2.49 -3.85
N HIS A 65 -6.19 -2.83 -3.56
CA HIS A 65 -5.47 -2.35 -2.38
C HIS A 65 -4.87 -0.95 -2.54
N ALA A 66 -4.76 -0.45 -3.77
CA ALA A 66 -4.15 0.85 -4.05
C ALA A 66 -4.87 1.58 -5.18
N VAL A 67 -4.84 2.92 -5.09
CA VAL A 67 -5.35 3.86 -6.10
C VAL A 67 -4.36 5.00 -6.27
N THR A 68 -4.16 5.44 -7.51
CA THR A 68 -3.43 6.68 -7.80
C THR A 68 -4.39 7.72 -8.38
N ILE A 69 -4.29 8.95 -7.89
CA ILE A 69 -5.08 10.10 -8.35
C ILE A 69 -4.13 11.15 -8.92
N ALA A 70 -4.36 11.54 -10.17
CA ALA A 70 -3.79 12.74 -10.74
C ALA A 70 -4.64 13.93 -10.29
N ALA A 71 -4.16 14.69 -9.32
CA ALA A 71 -4.83 15.87 -8.78
C ALA A 71 -4.92 16.98 -9.85
N ASP A 72 -5.94 17.81 -9.79
CA ASP A 72 -6.15 18.93 -10.75
C ASP A 72 -4.96 19.89 -10.81
N GLY A 73 -4.17 19.98 -9.74
CA GLY A 73 -2.93 20.77 -9.70
C GLY A 73 -1.68 20.04 -10.23
N GLY A 74 -1.82 18.80 -10.76
CA GLY A 74 -0.73 18.04 -11.38
C GLY A 74 0.07 17.14 -10.43
N ALA A 75 -0.26 17.12 -9.12
CA ALA A 75 0.35 16.17 -8.20
C ALA A 75 -0.22 14.75 -8.41
N GLU A 76 0.64 13.74 -8.34
CA GLU A 76 0.25 12.33 -8.38
C GLU A 76 0.23 11.76 -6.97
N ILE A 77 -0.96 11.37 -6.51
CA ILE A 77 -1.21 10.91 -5.15
C ILE A 77 -1.44 9.41 -5.16
N LEU A 78 -0.49 8.65 -4.61
CA LEU A 78 -0.66 7.23 -4.36
C LEU A 78 -1.33 7.02 -2.99
N LEU A 79 -2.40 6.24 -2.98
CA LEU A 79 -3.12 5.79 -1.79
C LEU A 79 -2.96 4.28 -1.71
N HIS A 80 -2.27 3.77 -0.69
CA HIS A 80 -2.00 2.35 -0.52
C HIS A 80 -2.56 1.87 0.83
N ILE A 81 -3.49 0.92 0.81
CA ILE A 81 -4.16 0.41 2.01
C ILE A 81 -3.38 -0.75 2.58
N GLY A 82 -2.88 -0.60 3.82
CA GLY A 82 -2.12 -1.62 4.53
C GLY A 82 -0.76 -1.93 3.91
N ILE A 83 -0.01 -2.80 4.54
CA ILE A 83 1.32 -3.27 4.10
C ILE A 83 1.21 -4.75 3.72
N ASP A 84 1.86 -5.15 2.61
CA ASP A 84 1.84 -6.49 2.01
C ASP A 84 0.44 -6.97 1.57
N THR A 85 -0.49 -6.04 1.38
CA THR A 85 -1.89 -6.34 1.02
C THR A 85 -2.08 -6.79 -0.41
N VAL A 86 -1.10 -6.65 -1.28
CA VAL A 86 -1.10 -7.22 -2.64
C VAL A 86 -1.23 -8.75 -2.61
N GLU A 87 -0.66 -9.40 -1.59
CA GLU A 87 -0.68 -10.85 -1.41
C GLU A 87 -2.08 -11.41 -1.10
N LEU A 88 -3.00 -10.56 -0.61
CA LEU A 88 -4.38 -10.94 -0.37
C LEU A 88 -5.19 -11.17 -1.65
N ASN A 89 -4.63 -10.88 -2.84
CA ASN A 89 -5.27 -11.09 -4.14
C ASN A 89 -6.68 -10.50 -4.23
N GLY A 90 -6.93 -9.37 -3.56
CA GLY A 90 -8.21 -8.66 -3.56
C GLY A 90 -9.17 -9.06 -2.44
N LEU A 91 -8.80 -10.03 -1.60
CA LEU A 91 -9.62 -10.41 -0.45
C LEU A 91 -9.77 -9.22 0.52
N GLY A 92 -11.01 -8.86 0.82
CA GLY A 92 -11.35 -7.77 1.73
C GLY A 92 -11.38 -6.39 1.07
N PHE A 93 -11.16 -6.27 -0.24
CA PHE A 93 -11.24 -4.98 -0.96
C PHE A 93 -12.40 -4.93 -1.94
N THR A 94 -13.08 -3.78 -2.00
CA THR A 94 -14.15 -3.50 -2.96
C THR A 94 -13.95 -2.11 -3.54
N ALA A 95 -13.36 -2.03 -4.73
CA ALA A 95 -13.24 -0.76 -5.44
C ALA A 95 -14.62 -0.25 -5.87
N LYS A 96 -14.90 1.03 -5.58
CA LYS A 96 -16.14 1.74 -5.95
C LYS A 96 -15.92 2.69 -7.12
N ILE A 97 -14.69 2.77 -7.58
CA ILE A 97 -14.23 3.69 -8.62
C ILE A 97 -13.47 2.91 -9.70
N ALA A 98 -13.40 3.47 -10.90
CA ALA A 98 -12.63 2.92 -12.02
C ALA A 98 -11.58 3.92 -12.50
N GLU A 99 -10.57 3.43 -13.20
CA GLU A 99 -9.60 4.28 -13.90
C GLU A 99 -10.28 5.22 -14.88
N GLY A 100 -9.77 6.44 -14.98
CA GLY A 100 -10.34 7.52 -15.80
C GLY A 100 -11.50 8.25 -15.15
N ALA A 101 -12.04 7.79 -14.03
CA ALA A 101 -13.13 8.48 -13.33
C ALA A 101 -12.64 9.78 -12.70
N ARG A 102 -13.48 10.82 -12.78
CA ARG A 102 -13.25 12.07 -12.06
C ARG A 102 -13.81 11.98 -10.65
N VAL A 103 -13.05 12.49 -9.70
CA VAL A 103 -13.40 12.47 -8.27
C VAL A 103 -13.28 13.87 -7.68
N ALA A 104 -14.06 14.12 -6.64
CA ALA A 104 -13.92 15.26 -5.74
C ALA A 104 -13.37 14.79 -4.38
N ALA A 105 -12.81 15.73 -3.62
CA ALA A 105 -12.39 15.43 -2.25
C ALA A 105 -13.57 14.86 -1.43
N GLY A 106 -13.35 13.73 -0.75
CA GLY A 106 -14.37 13.04 0.04
C GLY A 106 -15.16 11.96 -0.70
N ASP A 107 -15.00 11.80 -2.03
CA ASP A 107 -15.65 10.71 -2.76
C ASP A 107 -15.10 9.35 -2.33
N LEU A 108 -15.99 8.34 -2.22
CA LEU A 108 -15.62 6.98 -1.82
C LEU A 108 -14.89 6.27 -2.97
N LEU A 109 -13.67 5.83 -2.72
CA LEU A 109 -12.83 5.10 -3.69
C LEU A 109 -12.87 3.59 -3.47
N ILE A 110 -12.61 3.16 -2.24
CA ILE A 110 -12.52 1.73 -1.88
C ILE A 110 -13.20 1.52 -0.53
N GLU A 111 -14.00 0.46 -0.43
CA GLU A 111 -14.39 -0.14 0.84
C GLU A 111 -13.50 -1.34 1.12
N PHE A 112 -13.10 -1.52 2.38
CA PHE A 112 -12.27 -2.64 2.76
C PHE A 112 -12.64 -3.20 4.13
N ASP A 113 -12.48 -4.52 4.27
CA ASP A 113 -12.71 -5.26 5.51
C ASP A 113 -11.44 -5.23 6.36
N GLN A 114 -11.42 -4.34 7.37
CA GLN A 114 -10.28 -4.18 8.27
C GLN A 114 -9.92 -5.47 9.01
N ASP A 115 -10.93 -6.24 9.45
CA ASP A 115 -10.72 -7.48 10.19
C ASP A 115 -10.09 -8.56 9.31
N ALA A 116 -10.53 -8.67 8.06
CA ALA A 116 -9.97 -9.61 7.11
C ALA A 116 -8.51 -9.24 6.77
N ILE A 117 -8.25 -7.94 6.53
CA ILE A 117 -6.92 -7.44 6.19
C ILE A 117 -5.97 -7.55 7.40
N ALA A 118 -6.41 -7.16 8.61
CA ALA A 118 -5.58 -7.21 9.82
C ALA A 118 -5.11 -8.63 10.18
N ARG A 119 -5.89 -9.66 9.78
CA ARG A 119 -5.49 -11.07 10.03
C ARG A 119 -4.49 -11.60 9.02
N ALA A 120 -4.37 -10.99 7.87
CA ALA A 120 -3.64 -11.54 6.73
C ALA A 120 -2.48 -10.65 6.25
N ALA A 121 -2.57 -9.34 6.43
CA ALA A 121 -1.53 -8.38 6.06
C ALA A 121 -0.52 -8.16 7.19
N HIS A 122 0.65 -7.62 6.84
CA HIS A 122 1.66 -7.27 7.82
C HIS A 122 1.21 -6.12 8.74
N SER A 123 0.51 -5.12 8.19
CA SER A 123 -0.01 -3.97 8.92
C SER A 123 -1.21 -3.36 8.19
N LEU A 124 -2.13 -2.72 8.96
CA LEU A 124 -3.21 -1.90 8.41
C LEU A 124 -2.74 -0.46 8.07
N VAL A 125 -1.58 -0.04 8.56
CA VAL A 125 -1.06 1.31 8.28
C VAL A 125 -1.07 1.55 6.78
N SER A 126 -1.85 2.54 6.39
CA SER A 126 -2.09 2.90 4.99
C SER A 126 -1.28 4.14 4.65
N VAL A 127 -0.72 4.19 3.44
CA VAL A 127 0.23 5.23 3.05
C VAL A 127 -0.40 6.15 2.00
N ILE A 128 -0.20 7.44 2.19
CA ILE A 128 -0.50 8.51 1.25
C ILE A 128 0.84 9.08 0.80
N ALA A 129 1.25 8.80 -0.44
CA ALA A 129 2.53 9.23 -0.98
C ALA A 129 2.36 10.11 -2.21
N ILE A 130 3.31 11.02 -2.42
CA ILE A 130 3.36 11.91 -3.57
C ILE A 130 4.31 11.29 -4.59
N ALA A 131 3.76 10.56 -5.56
CA ALA A 131 4.53 9.75 -6.50
C ALA A 131 5.49 10.59 -7.39
N ASN A 132 5.12 11.83 -7.70
CA ASN A 132 5.96 12.79 -8.42
C ASN A 132 6.59 13.85 -7.50
N SER A 133 7.22 13.41 -6.41
CA SER A 133 7.86 14.27 -5.41
C SER A 133 9.08 15.05 -5.92
N ASP A 134 9.56 14.77 -7.12
CA ASP A 134 10.50 15.60 -7.88
C ASP A 134 9.86 16.91 -8.36
N ALA A 135 8.57 16.87 -8.70
CA ALA A 135 7.80 18.03 -9.17
C ALA A 135 7.07 18.77 -8.03
N PHE A 136 6.80 18.10 -6.92
CA PHE A 136 6.04 18.64 -5.79
C PHE A 136 6.78 18.45 -4.48
N GLU A 137 6.62 19.42 -3.56
CA GLU A 137 7.12 19.31 -2.19
C GLU A 137 5.96 19.37 -1.19
N VAL A 138 6.07 18.64 -0.11
CA VAL A 138 5.15 18.74 1.03
C VAL A 138 5.61 19.91 1.90
N VAL A 139 4.79 20.97 1.94
CA VAL A 139 5.08 22.19 2.72
C VAL A 139 4.44 22.19 4.09
N GLU A 140 3.37 21.41 4.29
CA GLU A 140 2.70 21.26 5.56
C GLU A 140 2.18 19.82 5.73
N ARG A 141 2.24 19.29 6.95
CA ARG A 141 1.73 17.97 7.34
C ARG A 141 0.86 18.09 8.57
N ALA A 142 -0.20 17.28 8.64
CA ALA A 142 -0.93 17.08 9.87
C ALA A 142 0.02 16.60 10.97
N GLY A 143 -0.10 17.18 12.15
CA GLY A 143 0.64 16.73 13.32
C GLY A 143 0.13 15.39 13.84
N ALA A 144 0.82 14.87 14.89
CA ALA A 144 0.39 13.66 15.56
C ALA A 144 -1.04 13.83 16.12
N GLY A 145 -1.88 12.84 15.94
CA GLY A 145 -3.27 12.83 16.39
C GLY A 145 -4.17 12.03 15.46
N VAL A 146 -5.46 12.00 15.78
CA VAL A 146 -6.48 11.35 14.96
C VAL A 146 -7.01 12.35 13.94
N VAL A 147 -6.96 11.98 12.67
CA VAL A 147 -7.58 12.73 11.56
C VAL A 147 -8.90 12.09 11.17
N LYS A 148 -9.78 12.88 10.55
CA LYS A 148 -11.09 12.44 10.09
C LYS A 148 -11.16 12.50 8.56
N ALA A 149 -11.55 11.41 7.95
CA ALA A 149 -11.64 11.25 6.50
C ALA A 149 -12.56 12.30 5.86
N GLY A 150 -12.10 12.92 4.78
CA GLY A 150 -12.83 13.94 4.03
C GLY A 150 -12.91 15.31 4.70
N GLU A 151 -12.44 15.47 5.95
CA GLU A 151 -12.61 16.71 6.71
C GLU A 151 -11.28 17.36 7.13
N THR A 152 -10.35 16.56 7.67
CA THR A 152 -9.10 17.08 8.23
C THR A 152 -8.05 17.32 7.15
N PRO A 153 -7.48 18.53 7.03
CA PRO A 153 -6.32 18.75 6.16
C PRO A 153 -5.15 17.86 6.60
N LEU A 154 -4.60 17.10 5.67
CA LEU A 154 -3.54 16.13 5.94
C LEU A 154 -2.18 16.60 5.45
N LEU A 155 -2.10 17.02 4.19
CA LEU A 155 -0.88 17.51 3.54
C LEU A 155 -1.21 18.76 2.73
N ALA A 156 -0.28 19.72 2.71
CA ALA A 156 -0.27 20.80 1.73
C ALA A 156 0.94 20.64 0.82
N LEU A 157 0.70 20.68 -0.50
CA LEU A 157 1.72 20.50 -1.53
C LEU A 157 1.94 21.78 -2.27
N ARG A 158 3.19 22.02 -2.70
CA ARG A 158 3.56 23.10 -3.60
C ARG A 158 4.40 22.56 -4.75
N ALA A 159 4.13 23.05 -5.98
CA ALA A 159 4.96 22.71 -7.13
C ALA A 159 6.39 23.24 -6.93
N ARG A 160 7.38 22.36 -7.17
CA ARG A 160 8.80 22.76 -7.21
C ARG A 160 9.04 23.54 -8.50
N GLY A 161 9.40 24.79 -8.40
CA GLY A 161 9.77 25.57 -9.57
C GLY A 161 8.69 26.50 -10.14
N ALA A 162 7.64 26.84 -9.40
CA ALA A 162 6.72 27.93 -9.77
C ALA A 162 7.43 29.33 -9.80
N GLY A 163 8.75 29.35 -9.99
CA GLY A 163 9.59 30.55 -10.07
C GLY A 163 10.32 30.74 -11.41
N ALA A 164 10.17 29.87 -12.45
CA ALA A 164 10.81 30.07 -13.76
C ALA A 164 10.05 29.34 -14.88
N SER A 165 9.47 30.16 -15.78
CA SER A 165 9.12 29.92 -17.19
C SER A 165 8.16 28.80 -17.58
N ALA A 166 7.03 29.26 -18.11
CA ALA A 166 6.21 28.54 -19.08
C ALA A 166 7.05 27.95 -20.23
N GLY A 167 6.80 26.73 -20.57
CA GLY A 167 7.18 26.19 -21.87
C GLY A 167 7.59 24.74 -21.85
N THR A 168 6.70 23.90 -22.25
CA THR A 168 6.80 22.76 -23.16
C THR A 168 6.02 21.56 -22.61
N SER A 169 4.89 21.31 -23.25
CA SER A 169 4.16 20.07 -23.16
C SER A 169 5.06 18.92 -23.55
N ALA A 170 5.43 18.08 -22.61
CA ALA A 170 5.93 16.75 -22.87
C ALA A 170 4.88 15.77 -22.36
N SER A 171 4.13 15.21 -23.30
CA SER A 171 3.33 14.02 -23.11
C SER A 171 4.29 12.91 -22.67
N ALA A 172 4.40 12.66 -21.36
CA ALA A 172 5.01 11.48 -20.85
C ALA A 172 3.90 10.45 -20.60
N SER A 173 3.92 9.40 -21.38
CA SER A 173 3.13 8.20 -21.19
C SER A 173 3.47 7.64 -19.80
N ALA A 174 2.60 7.92 -18.80
CA ALA A 174 2.61 7.25 -17.54
C ALA A 174 2.06 5.84 -17.75
N GLY A 175 2.94 4.96 -18.27
CA GLY A 175 2.69 3.54 -18.34
C GLY A 175 3.07 2.90 -17.03
N ALA A 176 2.08 2.26 -16.40
CA ALA A 176 2.22 1.10 -15.54
C ALA A 176 3.37 1.11 -14.52
N ALA A 177 3.22 1.81 -13.42
CA ALA A 177 4.11 1.66 -12.27
C ALA A 177 3.41 1.26 -10.97
N ALA A 178 2.12 0.97 -10.99
CA ALA A 178 1.38 0.57 -9.79
C ALA A 178 1.12 -0.95 -9.70
N ASP A 179 1.62 -1.72 -10.65
CA ASP A 179 1.64 -3.21 -10.59
C ASP A 179 3.07 -3.74 -10.30
N ALA A 180 3.95 -2.86 -9.81
CA ALA A 180 5.16 -3.32 -9.19
C ALA A 180 4.77 -4.04 -7.90
N SER A 181 4.46 -5.34 -8.05
CA SER A 181 4.64 -6.33 -7.02
C SER A 181 5.85 -5.90 -6.19
N CYS A 182 5.67 -5.66 -4.89
CA CYS A 182 6.72 -5.74 -3.90
C CYS A 182 7.21 -7.19 -3.86
N ALA A 183 7.75 -7.66 -4.99
CA ALA A 183 8.59 -8.83 -5.02
C ALA A 183 9.93 -8.36 -4.44
N GLN A 184 10.16 -8.69 -3.20
CA GLN A 184 11.51 -8.72 -2.64
C GLN A 184 12.41 -9.41 -3.68
N PRO A 185 13.61 -8.89 -3.96
CA PRO A 185 14.57 -9.65 -4.68
C PRO A 185 14.92 -10.85 -3.80
N ALA A 186 14.38 -12.01 -4.14
CA ALA A 186 14.90 -13.27 -3.65
C ALA A 186 16.37 -13.31 -4.11
N ALA A 187 17.26 -13.02 -3.19
CA ALA A 187 18.68 -13.23 -3.32
C ALA A 187 18.93 -14.74 -3.30
N GLU A 188 18.53 -15.44 -4.35
CA GLU A 188 19.07 -16.75 -4.69
C GLU A 188 20.37 -16.56 -5.45
N ALA A 189 21.41 -16.23 -4.73
CA ALA A 189 22.75 -16.59 -5.16
C ALA A 189 22.87 -18.10 -5.00
N ARG A 190 22.39 -18.85 -5.97
CA ARG A 190 22.77 -20.24 -6.17
C ARG A 190 24.23 -20.27 -6.63
N LYS A 191 25.13 -20.25 -5.66
CA LYS A 191 26.48 -20.79 -5.85
C LYS A 191 26.31 -22.30 -5.98
N SER A 192 26.33 -22.80 -7.21
CA SER A 192 26.54 -24.20 -7.48
C SER A 192 27.99 -24.58 -7.08
N ILE A 193 28.09 -25.10 -5.83
CA ILE A 193 29.33 -25.77 -5.40
C ILE A 193 29.23 -27.21 -5.91
N THR A 194 29.95 -27.50 -6.96
CA THR A 194 30.20 -28.86 -7.41
C THR A 194 31.07 -29.54 -6.34
N LEU A 195 30.45 -30.30 -5.45
CA LEU A 195 31.15 -31.19 -4.54
C LEU A 195 31.45 -32.48 -5.34
N THR A 196 32.67 -32.60 -5.78
CA THR A 196 33.26 -33.85 -6.23
C THR A 196 33.49 -34.70 -4.98
N GLN A 197 32.70 -35.74 -4.80
CA GLN A 197 33.03 -36.81 -3.83
C GLN A 197 33.80 -37.91 -4.48
N PRO A 198 34.90 -38.33 -3.90
CA PRO A 198 35.46 -39.67 -4.15
C PRO A 198 35.08 -40.60 -3.00
N GLY A 199 34.43 -41.70 -3.34
CA GLY A 199 34.57 -42.96 -2.60
C GLY A 199 33.63 -43.29 -1.46
N GLY A 200 32.63 -44.10 -1.75
CA GLY A 200 32.35 -45.37 -1.08
C GLY A 200 31.80 -45.36 0.35
N LEU A 201 30.61 -45.87 0.51
CA LEU A 201 30.28 -47.08 1.25
C LEU A 201 28.79 -47.18 1.56
N HIS A 202 28.32 -48.38 1.31
CA HIS A 202 26.94 -48.86 1.48
C HIS A 202 26.37 -48.70 2.86
N ALA A 203 25.08 -48.31 2.96
CA ALA A 203 24.14 -48.92 3.90
C ALA A 203 22.70 -48.75 3.38
N ARG A 204 22.03 -49.86 3.18
CA ARG A 204 20.64 -50.00 2.71
C ARG A 204 19.67 -49.67 3.86
N PRO A 205 18.40 -49.27 3.49
CA PRO A 205 17.37 -48.94 4.43
C PRO A 205 16.68 -50.18 5.00
N ALA A 206 16.31 -50.12 6.29
CA ALA A 206 15.41 -51.10 6.89
C ALA A 206 13.99 -50.54 6.84
N ALA A 207 13.18 -51.20 6.02
CA ALA A 207 11.73 -51.18 6.13
C ALA A 207 11.29 -52.14 7.23
N ARG A 208 10.27 -51.76 7.99
CA ARG A 208 9.28 -52.56 8.76
C ARG A 208 8.77 -51.72 9.93
N ALA A 209 7.50 -51.75 10.30
CA ALA A 209 6.44 -52.69 10.08
C ALA A 209 5.09 -52.01 10.32
N ARG A 210 4.10 -52.38 9.54
CA ARG A 210 2.71 -52.40 9.91
C ARG A 210 2.49 -53.55 10.91
N GLU A 211 1.60 -53.32 11.90
CA GLU A 211 0.62 -54.32 12.42
C GLU A 211 -0.02 -53.71 13.65
N ALA A 212 -1.29 -53.37 13.63
CA ALA A 212 -2.40 -54.20 13.96
C ALA A 212 -2.63 -54.36 15.47
N ALA A 213 -3.65 -53.70 15.99
CA ALA A 213 -4.41 -54.21 17.08
C ALA A 213 -5.91 -53.99 16.84
N ARG A 214 -6.52 -55.00 16.30
CA ARG A 214 -7.96 -55.28 16.42
C ARG A 214 -8.22 -55.82 17.81
N GLY A 215 -9.37 -55.42 18.37
CA GLY A 215 -10.22 -56.30 19.15
C GLY A 215 -10.05 -56.20 20.63
N LEU A 216 -11.07 -55.77 21.29
CA LEU A 216 -11.78 -56.62 22.26
C LEU A 216 -13.10 -55.99 22.66
N ASP A 217 -14.11 -56.67 22.19
CA ASP A 217 -15.47 -56.76 22.67
C ASP A 217 -15.50 -57.13 24.14
N GLY A 218 -16.44 -56.62 24.93
CA GLY A 218 -16.59 -56.97 26.33
C GLY A 218 -17.80 -56.31 26.98
N ARG A 219 -18.99 -56.84 26.72
CA ARG A 219 -20.24 -56.73 27.49
C ARG A 219 -20.03 -56.73 29.01
N HIS A 220 -20.87 -55.96 29.71
CA HIS A 220 -21.78 -56.38 30.84
C HIS A 220 -22.52 -55.13 31.33
N ARG A 221 -23.84 -55.09 31.20
CA ARG A 221 -24.91 -55.47 32.10
C ARG A 221 -24.73 -54.94 33.54
N GLY A 222 -25.65 -54.10 33.93
CA GLY A 222 -25.98 -53.63 35.24
C GLY A 222 -26.95 -52.47 35.15
#